data_dc9ff7a2e56b7945fc7100a3e32fb97d
#
_entry.id   dc9ff7a2e56b7945fc7100a3e32fb97d
#
_cell.length_a   1.000
_cell.length_b   1.000
_cell.length_c   1.000
_cell.angle_alpha   90.00
_cell.angle_beta   90.00
_cell.angle_gamma   90.00
#
_symmetry.space_group_name_H-M   'P 1'
#
loop_
_entity.id
_entity.type
_entity.pdbx_description
1 polymer ?
#
loop_
_entity_poly.entity_id
_entity_poly.type
_entity_poly.pdbx_seq_one_letter_code
_entity_poly.pdbx_strand_id
1 'polypeptide(L)'
;MTKGQRALIGWAVAFALGCAFWAIVASVAFAQMPPRMFRGPVQITVQFTDAQNVESLCGMITGGRLRNVEACANENVMILPDPCDYPGRYAEIVCHEAAHARGWVHRERVG
;
A
#
# COMPACT_ATOMS: atom_id res chain seq x y z
N MET A 1 47.87 0.78 13.52
CA MET A 1 47.05 1.59 12.60
C MET A 1 47.47 3.05 12.62
N THR A 2 47.68 3.62 11.47
CA THR A 2 47.92 5.06 11.32
C THR A 2 46.64 5.84 11.47
N LYS A 3 46.74 7.15 11.73
CA LYS A 3 45.55 8.02 11.80
C LYS A 3 44.74 8.00 10.49
N GLY A 4 45.40 7.94 9.32
CA GLY A 4 44.74 7.87 8.03
C GLY A 4 43.95 6.59 7.82
N GLN A 5 44.44 5.45 8.27
CA GLN A 5 43.74 4.17 8.17
C GLN A 5 42.48 4.15 9.03
N ARG A 6 42.52 4.72 10.24
CA ARG A 6 41.37 4.82 11.10
C ARG A 6 40.25 5.72 10.51
N ALA A 7 40.65 6.82 9.88
CA ALA A 7 39.73 7.72 9.23
C ALA A 7 39.01 7.03 8.04
N LEU A 8 39.77 6.30 7.20
CA LEU A 8 39.19 5.57 6.06
C LEU A 8 38.19 4.49 6.49
N ILE A 9 38.50 3.73 7.54
CA ILE A 9 37.59 2.71 8.07
C ILE A 9 36.29 3.37 8.58
N GLY A 10 36.39 4.50 9.32
CA GLY A 10 35.22 5.25 9.81
C GLY A 10 34.31 5.70 8.67
N TRP A 11 34.85 6.24 7.60
CA TRP A 11 34.09 6.66 6.43
C TRP A 11 33.42 5.49 5.71
N ALA A 12 34.10 4.36 5.53
CA ALA A 12 33.53 3.17 4.90
C ALA A 12 32.35 2.61 5.71
N VAL A 13 32.47 2.55 7.03
CA VAL A 13 31.39 2.09 7.92
C VAL A 13 30.19 3.05 7.85
N ALA A 14 30.41 4.35 7.94
CA ALA A 14 29.34 5.34 7.87
C ALA A 14 28.58 5.26 6.54
N PHE A 15 29.29 5.12 5.43
CA PHE A 15 28.68 4.96 4.11
C PHE A 15 27.84 3.69 4.00
N ALA A 16 28.36 2.55 4.45
CA ALA A 16 27.63 1.28 4.42
C ALA A 16 26.34 1.33 5.26
N LEU A 17 26.38 1.92 6.45
CA LEU A 17 25.21 2.08 7.30
C LEU A 17 24.18 3.02 6.67
N GLY A 18 24.61 4.11 6.05
CA GLY A 18 23.73 5.03 5.34
C GLY A 18 23.02 4.37 4.17
N CYS A 19 23.72 3.57 3.36
CA CYS A 19 23.13 2.84 2.25
C CYS A 19 22.11 1.80 2.72
N ALA A 20 22.40 1.06 3.81
CA ALA A 20 21.49 0.10 4.39
C ALA A 20 20.21 0.77 4.91
N PHE A 21 20.34 1.91 5.58
CA PHE A 21 19.19 2.69 6.07
C PHE A 21 18.27 3.13 4.92
N TRP A 22 18.82 3.69 3.84
CA TRP A 22 18.04 4.11 2.68
C TRP A 22 17.35 2.93 1.98
N ALA A 23 17.98 1.78 1.87
CA ALA A 23 17.37 0.58 1.30
C ALA A 23 16.15 0.13 2.13
N ILE A 24 16.26 0.16 3.46
CA ILE A 24 15.14 -0.20 4.35
C ILE A 24 13.99 0.80 4.20
N VAL A 25 14.27 2.11 4.23
CA VAL A 25 13.25 3.15 4.08
C VAL A 25 12.54 3.03 2.74
N ALA A 26 13.27 2.81 1.64
CA ALA A 26 12.67 2.61 0.32
C ALA A 26 11.77 1.38 0.28
N SER A 27 12.15 0.27 0.93
CA SER A 27 11.34 -0.95 0.99
C SER A 27 10.04 -0.77 1.76
N VAL A 28 10.03 0.06 2.80
CA VAL A 28 8.84 0.33 3.62
C VAL A 28 7.95 1.39 2.97
N ALA A 29 8.52 2.40 2.31
CA ALA A 29 7.78 3.53 1.75
C ALA A 29 6.96 3.17 0.51
N PHE A 30 7.34 2.14 -0.26
CA PHE A 30 6.69 1.79 -1.51
C PHE A 30 6.18 0.35 -1.47
N ALA A 31 4.87 0.19 -1.71
CA ALA A 31 4.32 -1.11 -2.05
C ALA A 31 5.03 -1.61 -3.33
N GLN A 32 5.36 -2.88 -3.36
CA GLN A 32 6.06 -3.44 -4.52
C GLN A 32 5.19 -3.35 -5.77
N MET A 33 5.77 -2.81 -6.84
CA MET A 33 5.13 -2.84 -8.14
C MET A 33 5.21 -4.25 -8.71
N PRO A 34 4.09 -4.85 -9.10
CA PRO A 34 4.11 -6.19 -9.66
C PRO A 34 4.78 -6.20 -11.04
N PRO A 35 5.35 -7.34 -11.49
CA PRO A 35 5.81 -7.50 -12.85
C PRO A 35 4.70 -7.22 -13.87
N ARG A 36 5.09 -6.81 -15.08
CA ARG A 36 4.12 -6.41 -16.11
C ARG A 36 3.08 -7.47 -16.45
N MET A 37 3.44 -8.74 -16.37
CA MET A 37 2.51 -9.85 -16.67
C MET A 37 1.33 -9.94 -15.68
N PHE A 38 1.48 -9.32 -14.50
CA PHE A 38 0.43 -9.26 -13.50
C PHE A 38 -0.30 -7.93 -13.45
N ARG A 39 -0.05 -7.05 -14.42
CA ARG A 39 -0.73 -5.76 -14.54
C ARG A 39 -1.76 -5.82 -15.65
N GLY A 40 -2.75 -4.98 -15.54
CA GLY A 40 -3.76 -4.83 -16.58
C GLY A 40 -5.17 -5.03 -16.06
N PRO A 41 -6.15 -5.08 -16.95
CA PRO A 41 -7.55 -5.23 -16.59
C PRO A 41 -7.79 -6.50 -15.79
N VAL A 42 -8.61 -6.39 -14.75
CA VAL A 42 -9.02 -7.51 -13.92
C VAL A 42 -10.45 -7.29 -13.45
N GLN A 43 -11.22 -8.36 -13.38
CA GLN A 43 -12.54 -8.34 -12.77
C GLN A 43 -12.45 -8.95 -11.39
N ILE A 44 -12.75 -8.16 -10.37
CA ILE A 44 -12.65 -8.57 -8.99
C ILE A 44 -13.68 -7.81 -8.16
N THR A 45 -14.20 -8.45 -7.14
CA THR A 45 -15.07 -7.77 -6.17
C THR A 45 -14.19 -6.96 -5.20
N VAL A 46 -14.48 -5.68 -5.06
CA VAL A 46 -13.79 -4.80 -4.15
C VAL A 46 -14.68 -4.50 -2.96
N GLN A 47 -14.18 -4.74 -1.75
CA GLN A 47 -14.86 -4.38 -0.52
C GLN A 47 -14.08 -3.27 0.17
N PHE A 48 -14.72 -2.12 0.35
CA PHE A 48 -14.17 -1.02 1.14
C PHE A 48 -14.69 -1.12 2.57
N THR A 49 -13.81 -0.95 3.53
CA THR A 49 -14.18 -0.97 4.93
C THR A 49 -13.24 -0.05 5.71
N ASP A 50 -13.50 0.16 6.99
CA ASP A 50 -12.58 0.95 7.80
C ASP A 50 -11.30 0.17 8.11
N ALA A 51 -10.24 0.90 8.50
CA ALA A 51 -8.91 0.32 8.70
C ALA A 51 -8.88 -0.81 9.74
N GLN A 52 -9.71 -0.73 10.76
CA GLN A 52 -9.79 -1.77 11.80
C GLN A 52 -10.36 -3.08 11.24
N ASN A 53 -11.38 -2.99 10.41
CA ASN A 53 -12.01 -4.15 9.80
C ASN A 53 -11.18 -4.76 8.68
N VAL A 54 -10.33 -3.97 8.00
CA VAL A 54 -9.40 -4.49 6.99
C VAL A 54 -8.54 -5.60 7.59
N GLU A 55 -7.93 -5.37 8.74
CA GLU A 55 -7.08 -6.38 9.38
C GLU A 55 -7.84 -7.66 9.71
N SER A 56 -9.03 -7.55 10.29
CA SER A 56 -9.90 -8.68 10.61
C SER A 56 -10.28 -9.49 9.36
N LEU A 57 -10.77 -8.81 8.34
CA LEU A 57 -11.22 -9.46 7.10
C LEU A 57 -10.05 -10.07 6.34
N CYS A 58 -8.92 -9.40 6.30
CA CYS A 58 -7.70 -9.95 5.68
C CYS A 58 -7.20 -11.19 6.41
N GLY A 59 -7.31 -11.21 7.74
CA GLY A 59 -6.99 -12.40 8.52
C GLY A 59 -7.89 -13.58 8.14
N MET A 60 -9.17 -13.33 7.94
CA MET A 60 -10.13 -14.37 7.55
C MET A 60 -9.84 -14.95 6.17
N ILE A 61 -9.60 -14.13 5.16
CA ILE A 61 -9.38 -14.63 3.80
C ILE A 61 -7.99 -15.23 3.58
N THR A 62 -7.04 -14.97 4.47
CA THR A 62 -5.69 -15.52 4.38
C THR A 62 -5.41 -16.63 5.40
N GLY A 63 -6.40 -16.99 6.20
CA GLY A 63 -6.24 -17.97 7.26
C GLY A 63 -5.29 -17.54 8.36
N GLY A 64 -5.22 -16.23 8.66
CA GLY A 64 -4.38 -15.67 9.69
C GLY A 64 -2.92 -15.47 9.31
N ARG A 65 -2.55 -15.64 8.04
CA ARG A 65 -1.17 -15.50 7.56
C ARG A 65 -0.69 -14.05 7.55
N LEU A 66 -1.60 -13.10 7.29
CA LEU A 66 -1.26 -11.69 7.19
C LEU A 66 -1.72 -10.96 8.44
N ARG A 67 -0.83 -10.14 9.01
CA ARG A 67 -1.10 -9.28 10.15
C ARG A 67 -0.59 -7.88 9.85
N ASN A 68 -1.23 -6.86 10.43
CA ASN A 68 -0.86 -5.45 10.27
C ASN A 68 -0.80 -5.01 8.81
N VAL A 69 -1.76 -5.45 8.01
CA VAL A 69 -1.84 -5.11 6.59
C VAL A 69 -2.84 -3.98 6.38
N GLU A 70 -2.54 -3.11 5.41
CA GLU A 70 -3.42 -2.02 5.00
C GLU A 70 -4.48 -2.46 4.00
N ALA A 71 -4.23 -3.55 3.29
CA ALA A 71 -5.10 -4.12 2.28
C ALA A 71 -4.71 -5.55 2.00
N CYS A 72 -5.60 -6.30 1.40
CA CYS A 72 -5.31 -7.65 0.94
C CYS A 72 -6.21 -8.02 -0.23
N ALA A 73 -5.84 -9.09 -0.92
CA ALA A 73 -6.63 -9.63 -2.02
C ALA A 73 -6.38 -11.11 -2.17
N ASN A 74 -7.38 -11.81 -2.69
CA ASN A 74 -7.22 -13.11 -3.27
C ASN A 74 -7.72 -13.06 -4.73
N GLU A 75 -7.94 -14.19 -5.37
CA GLU A 75 -8.39 -14.23 -6.77
C GLU A 75 -9.80 -13.67 -6.96
N ASN A 76 -10.61 -13.60 -5.93
CA ASN A 76 -12.04 -13.28 -6.01
C ASN A 76 -12.38 -11.92 -5.40
N VAL A 77 -11.68 -11.49 -4.35
CA VAL A 77 -12.02 -10.29 -3.60
C VAL A 77 -10.77 -9.50 -3.21
N MET A 78 -10.92 -8.19 -3.23
CA MET A 78 -9.93 -7.24 -2.74
C MET A 78 -10.57 -6.46 -1.58
N ILE A 79 -9.87 -6.40 -0.46
CA ILE A 79 -10.32 -5.68 0.74
C ILE A 79 -9.42 -4.47 0.93
N LEU A 80 -10.02 -3.29 0.91
CA LEU A 80 -9.33 -2.01 0.95
C LEU A 80 -9.93 -1.12 2.02
N PRO A 81 -9.13 -0.23 2.61
CA PRO A 81 -9.67 0.83 3.46
C PRO A 81 -10.48 1.83 2.64
N ASP A 82 -11.29 2.65 3.32
CA ASP A 82 -12.14 3.63 2.65
C ASP A 82 -11.29 4.64 1.87
N PRO A 83 -11.43 4.72 0.55
CA PRO A 83 -10.64 5.64 -0.26
C PRO A 83 -10.88 7.11 0.07
N CYS A 84 -12.01 7.44 0.68
CA CYS A 84 -12.33 8.81 1.07
C CYS A 84 -11.43 9.34 2.18
N ASP A 85 -10.77 8.47 2.92
CA ASP A 85 -9.84 8.83 4.01
C ASP A 85 -8.40 9.01 3.52
N TYR A 86 -8.15 8.83 2.23
CA TYR A 86 -6.80 8.89 1.66
C TYR A 86 -6.63 10.08 0.71
N PRO A 87 -5.43 10.68 0.70
CA PRO A 87 -5.14 11.77 -0.23
C PRO A 87 -4.80 11.24 -1.62
N GLY A 88 -4.89 12.12 -2.60
CA GLY A 88 -4.47 11.86 -3.96
C GLY A 88 -5.63 11.70 -4.94
N ARG A 89 -5.34 11.97 -6.20
CA ARG A 89 -6.37 12.00 -7.25
C ARG A 89 -7.04 10.65 -7.47
N TYR A 90 -6.27 9.57 -7.42
CA TYR A 90 -6.84 8.24 -7.62
C TYR A 90 -7.80 7.86 -6.49
N ALA A 91 -7.41 8.12 -5.23
CA ALA A 91 -8.27 7.88 -4.08
C ALA A 91 -9.55 8.73 -4.15
N GLU A 92 -9.44 9.97 -4.59
CA GLU A 92 -10.60 10.85 -4.79
C GLU A 92 -11.57 10.31 -5.83
N ILE A 93 -11.07 9.83 -6.96
CA ILE A 93 -11.90 9.19 -8.00
C ILE A 93 -12.60 7.96 -7.44
N VAL A 94 -11.87 7.09 -6.76
CA VAL A 94 -12.44 5.86 -6.20
C VAL A 94 -13.46 6.17 -5.11
N CYS A 95 -13.21 7.17 -4.27
CA CYS A 95 -14.16 7.66 -3.27
C CYS A 95 -15.47 8.13 -3.93
N HIS A 96 -15.35 8.90 -5.00
CA HIS A 96 -16.50 9.38 -5.78
C HIS A 96 -17.35 8.22 -6.31
N GLU A 97 -16.72 7.25 -6.95
CA GLU A 97 -17.43 6.10 -7.52
C GLU A 97 -17.99 5.17 -6.43
N ALA A 98 -17.29 4.99 -5.32
CA ALA A 98 -17.80 4.23 -4.19
C ALA A 98 -19.05 4.87 -3.59
N ALA A 99 -19.12 6.20 -3.57
CA ALA A 99 -20.30 6.91 -3.11
C ALA A 99 -21.53 6.61 -3.99
N HIS A 100 -21.35 6.51 -5.30
CA HIS A 100 -22.42 6.10 -6.20
C HIS A 100 -22.92 4.68 -5.89
N ALA A 101 -22.01 3.78 -5.54
CA ALA A 101 -22.37 2.43 -5.12
C ALA A 101 -23.22 2.41 -3.83
N ARG A 102 -23.06 3.45 -2.98
CA ARG A 102 -23.88 3.64 -1.78
C ARG A 102 -25.21 4.35 -2.04
N GLY A 103 -25.46 4.74 -3.29
CA GLY A 103 -26.70 5.39 -3.70
C GLY A 103 -26.63 6.90 -3.90
N TRP A 104 -25.44 7.50 -3.78
CA TRP A 104 -25.30 8.92 -4.01
C TRP A 104 -25.46 9.25 -5.49
N VAL A 105 -26.21 10.30 -5.78
CA VAL A 105 -26.39 10.80 -7.15
C VAL A 105 -26.12 12.31 -7.14
N HIS A 106 -25.63 12.80 -8.28
CA HIS A 106 -25.44 14.24 -8.46
C HIS A 106 -26.82 14.92 -8.55
N ARG A 107 -26.94 16.10 -7.96
CA ARG A 107 -28.20 16.85 -8.00
C ARG A 107 -28.58 17.32 -9.41
N GLU A 108 -27.59 17.63 -10.22
CA GLU A 108 -27.77 18.22 -11.53
C GLU A 108 -27.49 17.25 -12.68
N ARG A 109 -26.76 16.17 -12.40
CA ARG A 109 -26.37 15.15 -13.39
C ARG A 109 -26.29 13.79 -12.75
N VAL A 110 -26.65 12.80 -13.54
CA VAL A 110 -26.32 11.41 -13.26
C VAL A 110 -24.92 11.15 -13.78
N GLY A 111 -24.02 10.72 -12.94
CA GLY A 111 -22.68 10.54 -13.42
C GLY A 111 -21.81 9.58 -12.63
#